data_6e2c65c35dc08701b9efc0c9b020397e
#
_entry.id   6e2c65c35dc08701b9efc0c9b020397e
#
_cell.length_a   1.000
_cell.length_b   1.000
_cell.length_c   1.000
_cell.angle_alpha   90.00
_cell.angle_beta   90.00
_cell.angle_gamma   90.00
#
_symmetry.space_group_name_H-M   'P 1'
#
loop_
_entity.id
_entity.type
_entity.pdbx_description
1 polymer ?
#
loop_
_entity_poly.entity_id
_entity_poly.type
_entity_poly.pdbx_seq_one_letter_code
_entity_poly.pdbx_strand_id
1 'polypeptide(L)'
;MCIRDSTKRAEKLGADAVLVVTPAYNKPQQEGLYRHYAEVARSTKLPVVLYNVPGRAAVNLLPETCARLNAEFKNIVAYKDAAANLEQTAQVLRLSKLTVLSGDDGLTFPMMAMGATGVISVASNVVPRLSLIHI
;
A
#
# COMPACT_ATOMS: atom_id res chain seq x y z
N MET A 1 6.84 -14.61 13.44
CA MET A 1 7.11 -13.17 13.66
C MET A 1 5.79 -12.42 13.49
N CYS A 2 5.37 -11.65 14.48
CA CYS A 2 4.12 -10.89 14.42
C CYS A 2 4.35 -9.56 13.70
N ILE A 3 3.53 -9.20 12.71
CA ILE A 3 3.68 -7.96 11.94
C ILE A 3 3.62 -6.72 12.84
N ARG A 4 2.74 -6.74 13.84
CA ARG A 4 2.63 -5.69 14.86
C ARG A 4 3.95 -5.46 15.61
N ASP A 5 4.63 -6.53 16.01
CA ASP A 5 5.89 -6.44 16.75
C ASP A 5 7.03 -5.95 15.85
N SER A 6 7.03 -6.34 14.58
CA SER A 6 7.96 -5.82 13.57
C SER A 6 7.72 -4.32 13.33
N THR A 7 6.48 -3.88 13.28
CA THR A 7 6.11 -2.45 13.13
C THR A 7 6.63 -1.63 14.31
N LYS A 8 6.41 -2.08 15.56
CA LYS A 8 6.93 -1.42 16.76
C LYS A 8 8.47 -1.38 16.78
N ARG A 9 9.11 -2.44 16.28
CA ARG A 9 10.57 -2.48 16.18
C ARG A 9 11.09 -1.49 15.15
N ALA A 10 10.44 -1.39 13.97
CA ALA A 10 10.79 -0.40 12.94
C ALA A 10 10.72 1.03 13.49
N GLU A 11 9.65 1.37 14.22
CA GLU A 11 9.51 2.68 14.88
C GLU A 11 10.66 2.95 15.85
N LYS A 12 11.01 1.98 16.72
CA LYS A 12 12.14 2.11 17.67
C LYS A 12 13.49 2.27 16.98
N LEU A 13 13.65 1.75 15.77
CA LEU A 13 14.87 1.85 14.96
C LEU A 13 14.94 3.14 14.13
N GLY A 14 13.94 4.02 14.22
CA GLY A 14 13.94 5.31 13.54
C GLY A 14 13.44 5.28 12.11
N ALA A 15 12.58 4.31 11.73
CA ALA A 15 11.92 4.34 10.44
C ALA A 15 10.96 5.54 10.33
N ASP A 16 10.89 6.17 9.15
CA ASP A 16 10.00 7.29 8.87
C ASP A 16 8.58 6.86 8.53
N ALA A 17 8.42 5.64 8.01
CA ALA A 17 7.13 5.04 7.64
C ALA A 17 7.23 3.51 7.62
N VAL A 18 6.10 2.83 7.54
CA VAL A 18 6.04 1.38 7.39
C VAL A 18 5.19 0.99 6.18
N LEU A 19 5.75 0.14 5.32
CA LEU A 19 5.06 -0.48 4.20
C LEU A 19 4.60 -1.88 4.62
N VAL A 20 3.29 -2.11 4.63
CA VAL A 20 2.69 -3.35 5.14
C VAL A 20 1.93 -4.06 4.03
N VAL A 21 2.42 -5.24 3.67
CA VAL A 21 1.78 -6.10 2.67
C VAL A 21 0.57 -6.85 3.24
N THR A 22 -0.40 -7.15 2.39
CA THR A 22 -1.51 -8.06 2.75
C THR A 22 -0.99 -9.43 3.21
N PRO A 23 -1.61 -10.06 4.24
CA PRO A 23 -1.20 -11.39 4.70
C PRO A 23 -1.32 -12.43 3.59
N ALA A 24 -0.20 -13.09 3.25
CA ALA A 24 -0.14 -14.01 2.12
C ALA A 24 -0.54 -15.44 2.49
N TYR A 25 -0.18 -15.91 3.70
CA TYR A 25 -0.33 -17.32 4.07
C TYR A 25 -1.77 -17.72 4.37
N ASN A 26 -2.44 -16.97 5.24
CA ASN A 26 -3.80 -17.27 5.71
C ASN A 26 -4.93 -16.70 4.84
N LYS A 27 -4.61 -15.92 3.81
CA LYS A 27 -5.56 -15.40 2.80
C LYS A 27 -6.87 -14.90 3.41
N PRO A 28 -6.86 -13.91 4.31
CA PRO A 28 -8.05 -13.47 5.01
C PRO A 28 -9.06 -12.81 4.07
N GLN A 29 -10.33 -12.85 4.46
CA GLN A 29 -11.39 -12.05 3.82
C GLN A 29 -11.23 -10.57 4.19
N GLN A 30 -12.04 -9.68 3.59
CA GLN A 30 -11.94 -8.23 3.76
C GLN A 30 -11.99 -7.77 5.22
N GLU A 31 -12.87 -8.34 6.03
CA GLU A 31 -12.92 -8.04 7.47
C GLU A 31 -11.64 -8.47 8.21
N GLY A 32 -11.03 -9.58 7.81
CA GLY A 32 -9.73 -10.00 8.34
C GLY A 32 -8.58 -9.06 7.92
N LEU A 33 -8.59 -8.57 6.67
CA LEU A 33 -7.66 -7.56 6.18
C LEU A 33 -7.82 -6.25 6.96
N TYR A 34 -9.06 -5.80 7.14
CA TYR A 34 -9.34 -4.62 7.95
C TYR A 34 -8.77 -4.75 9.36
N ARG A 35 -9.07 -5.85 10.07
CA ARG A 35 -8.56 -6.08 11.44
C ARG A 35 -7.04 -6.14 11.50
N HIS A 36 -6.41 -6.77 10.50
CA HIS A 36 -4.96 -6.84 10.39
C HIS A 36 -4.32 -5.44 10.32
N TYR A 37 -4.80 -4.60 9.40
CA TYR A 37 -4.28 -3.25 9.25
C TYR A 37 -4.66 -2.32 10.41
N ALA A 38 -5.84 -2.49 10.99
CA ALA A 38 -6.25 -1.77 12.18
C ALA A 38 -5.31 -2.02 13.38
N GLU A 39 -4.92 -3.29 13.59
CA GLU A 39 -3.94 -3.65 14.64
C GLU A 39 -2.55 -3.07 14.35
N VAL A 40 -2.11 -3.04 13.09
CA VAL A 40 -0.87 -2.38 12.71
C VAL A 40 -0.97 -0.88 13.00
N ALA A 41 -2.02 -0.22 12.53
CA ALA A 41 -2.20 1.23 12.70
C ALA A 41 -2.26 1.65 14.19
N ARG A 42 -2.90 0.85 15.04
CA ARG A 42 -2.95 1.09 16.50
C ARG A 42 -1.60 0.88 17.18
N SER A 43 -0.70 0.11 16.58
CA SER A 43 0.56 -0.29 17.22
C SER A 43 1.71 0.70 17.02
N THR A 44 1.54 1.71 16.16
CA THR A 44 2.57 2.68 15.81
C THR A 44 1.98 4.07 15.55
N LYS A 45 2.81 5.10 15.70
CA LYS A 45 2.50 6.48 15.28
C LYS A 45 3.03 6.78 13.87
N LEU A 46 3.84 5.89 13.29
CA LEU A 46 4.41 6.08 11.97
C LEU A 46 3.32 6.08 10.89
N PRO A 47 3.54 6.80 9.79
CA PRO A 47 2.76 6.65 8.57
C PRO A 47 2.74 5.20 8.10
N VAL A 48 1.57 4.67 7.81
CA VAL A 48 1.36 3.31 7.32
C VAL A 48 0.97 3.37 5.85
N VAL A 49 1.71 2.64 5.02
CA VAL A 49 1.42 2.43 3.61
C VAL A 49 0.84 1.03 3.44
N LEU A 50 -0.42 0.94 3.01
CA LEU A 50 -1.04 -0.33 2.65
C LEU A 50 -0.39 -0.86 1.37
N TYR A 51 -0.06 -2.15 1.31
CA TYR A 51 0.50 -2.74 0.10
C TYR A 51 -0.33 -3.91 -0.40
N ASN A 52 -0.91 -3.74 -1.57
CA ASN A 52 -1.75 -4.73 -2.24
C ASN A 52 -1.02 -5.33 -3.43
N VAL A 53 -0.78 -6.64 -3.40
CA VAL A 53 -0.08 -7.40 -4.45
C VAL A 53 -0.72 -8.78 -4.64
N PRO A 54 -1.94 -8.84 -5.19
CA PRO A 54 -2.71 -10.08 -5.28
C PRO A 54 -1.97 -11.22 -5.98
N GLY A 55 -1.17 -10.90 -7.01
CA GLY A 55 -0.38 -11.89 -7.74
C GLY A 55 0.65 -12.64 -6.89
N ARG A 56 1.05 -12.08 -5.74
CA ARG A 56 2.00 -12.70 -4.79
C ARG A 56 1.31 -13.17 -3.51
N ALA A 57 0.41 -12.36 -2.98
CA ALA A 57 -0.27 -12.62 -1.71
C ALA A 57 -1.48 -13.56 -1.86
N ALA A 58 -1.99 -13.75 -3.09
CA ALA A 58 -3.23 -14.47 -3.39
C ALA A 58 -4.45 -13.93 -2.58
N VAL A 59 -4.39 -12.67 -2.22
CA VAL A 59 -5.42 -11.92 -1.50
C VAL A 59 -5.46 -10.51 -2.04
N ASN A 60 -6.64 -9.98 -2.32
CA ASN A 60 -6.85 -8.64 -2.85
C ASN A 60 -7.50 -7.73 -1.80
N LEU A 61 -6.88 -6.59 -1.52
CA LEU A 61 -7.42 -5.55 -0.65
C LEU A 61 -8.35 -4.65 -1.48
N LEU A 62 -9.64 -4.75 -1.25
CA LEU A 62 -10.66 -4.03 -2.02
C LEU A 62 -10.71 -2.52 -1.67
N PRO A 63 -11.15 -1.67 -2.61
CA PRO A 63 -11.22 -0.22 -2.43
C PRO A 63 -12.04 0.22 -1.22
N GLU A 64 -13.16 -0.44 -0.94
CA GLU A 64 -14.02 -0.15 0.20
C GLU A 64 -13.31 -0.39 1.54
N THR A 65 -12.50 -1.45 1.61
CA THR A 65 -11.68 -1.76 2.78
C THR A 65 -10.57 -0.72 2.98
N CYS A 66 -9.94 -0.29 1.89
CA CYS A 66 -8.96 0.81 1.91
C CYS A 66 -9.60 2.11 2.43
N ALA A 67 -10.77 2.47 1.89
CA ALA A 67 -11.49 3.67 2.27
C ALA A 67 -11.90 3.66 3.75
N ARG A 68 -12.42 2.52 4.23
CA ARG A 68 -12.77 2.32 5.65
C ARG A 68 -11.56 2.50 6.56
N LEU A 69 -10.43 1.90 6.21
CA LEU A 69 -9.18 2.02 6.97
C LEU A 69 -8.68 3.47 7.00
N ASN A 70 -8.67 4.16 5.86
CA ASN A 70 -8.22 5.55 5.78
C ASN A 70 -9.13 6.52 6.55
N ALA A 71 -10.45 6.27 6.57
CA ALA A 71 -11.40 7.08 7.31
C ALA A 71 -11.22 6.94 8.84
N GLU A 72 -10.90 5.73 9.31
CA GLU A 72 -10.78 5.44 10.75
C GLU A 72 -9.40 5.74 11.33
N PHE A 73 -8.32 5.50 10.56
CA PHE A 73 -6.94 5.61 11.03
C PHE A 73 -6.18 6.72 10.31
N LYS A 74 -5.92 7.82 11.01
CA LYS A 74 -5.22 8.99 10.44
C LYS A 74 -3.77 8.71 9.99
N ASN A 75 -3.14 7.68 10.56
CA ASN A 75 -1.79 7.28 10.19
C ASN A 75 -1.75 6.30 9.00
N ILE A 76 -2.87 5.82 8.50
CA ILE A 76 -2.93 5.11 7.22
C ILE A 76 -3.03 6.17 6.12
N VAL A 77 -1.92 6.46 5.45
CA VAL A 77 -1.76 7.65 4.59
C VAL A 77 -1.60 7.33 3.11
N ALA A 78 -1.17 6.12 2.78
CA ALA A 78 -0.87 5.78 1.39
C ALA A 78 -1.23 4.31 1.06
N TYR A 79 -1.33 4.06 -0.24
CA TYR A 79 -1.62 2.75 -0.81
C TYR A 79 -0.66 2.48 -1.97
N LYS A 80 0.15 1.42 -1.83
CA LYS A 80 0.97 0.88 -2.93
C LYS A 80 0.15 -0.16 -3.68
N ASP A 81 -0.15 0.12 -4.93
CA ASP A 81 -0.97 -0.72 -5.81
C ASP A 81 -0.12 -1.53 -6.78
N ALA A 82 -0.14 -2.84 -6.61
CA ALA A 82 0.42 -3.81 -7.53
C ALA A 82 -0.62 -4.89 -7.90
N ALA A 83 -1.90 -4.48 -7.97
CA ALA A 83 -3.00 -5.35 -8.37
C ALA A 83 -3.10 -5.51 -9.90
N ALA A 84 -2.43 -4.66 -10.67
CA ALA A 84 -2.53 -4.61 -12.13
C ALA A 84 -3.98 -4.40 -12.65
N ASN A 85 -4.80 -3.66 -11.88
CA ASN A 85 -6.19 -3.38 -12.19
C ASN A 85 -6.47 -1.87 -12.05
N LEU A 86 -6.45 -1.16 -13.19
CA LEU A 86 -6.64 0.29 -13.23
C LEU A 86 -8.03 0.73 -12.76
N GLU A 87 -9.07 -0.08 -12.97
CA GLU A 87 -10.41 0.20 -12.48
C GLU A 87 -10.43 0.22 -10.95
N GLN A 88 -9.79 -0.78 -10.31
CA GLN A 88 -9.64 -0.81 -8.85
C GLN A 88 -8.83 0.39 -8.35
N THR A 89 -7.77 0.76 -9.05
CA THR A 89 -6.97 1.97 -8.73
C THR A 89 -7.86 3.23 -8.75
N ALA A 90 -8.69 3.40 -9.79
CA ALA A 90 -9.63 4.52 -9.90
C ALA A 90 -10.63 4.55 -8.73
N GLN A 91 -11.11 3.40 -8.31
CA GLN A 91 -12.03 3.29 -7.18
C GLN A 91 -11.36 3.68 -5.86
N VAL A 92 -10.11 3.27 -5.61
CA VAL A 92 -9.34 3.69 -4.43
C VAL A 92 -9.15 5.20 -4.41
N LEU A 93 -8.75 5.80 -5.55
CA LEU A 93 -8.58 7.26 -5.70
C LEU A 93 -9.88 8.02 -5.43
N ARG A 94 -11.02 7.49 -5.88
CA ARG A 94 -12.33 8.10 -5.69
C ARG A 94 -12.87 7.97 -4.27
N LEU A 95 -12.67 6.82 -3.62
CA LEU A 95 -13.29 6.49 -2.33
C LEU A 95 -12.46 6.89 -1.12
N SER A 96 -11.17 7.17 -1.29
CA SER A 96 -10.27 7.46 -0.19
C SER A 96 -9.45 8.73 -0.43
N LYS A 97 -8.77 9.20 0.62
CA LYS A 97 -7.77 10.28 0.55
C LYS A 97 -6.33 9.74 0.59
N LEU A 98 -6.16 8.46 0.30
CA LEU A 98 -4.84 7.83 0.29
C LEU A 98 -3.99 8.38 -0.85
N THR A 99 -2.73 8.63 -0.56
CA THR A 99 -1.71 8.82 -1.59
C THR A 99 -1.50 7.48 -2.30
N VAL A 100 -1.85 7.39 -3.58
CA VAL A 100 -1.70 6.16 -4.36
C VAL A 100 -0.34 6.14 -5.04
N LEU A 101 0.40 5.06 -4.84
CA LEU A 101 1.71 4.79 -5.44
C LEU A 101 1.62 3.53 -6.29
N SER A 102 2.15 3.58 -7.51
CA SER A 102 2.29 2.38 -8.31
C SER A 102 3.29 1.40 -7.68
N GLY A 103 2.97 0.14 -7.69
CA GLY A 103 3.88 -0.96 -7.37
C GLY A 103 4.27 -1.79 -8.60
N ASP A 104 3.85 -1.33 -9.79
CA ASP A 104 4.09 -1.95 -11.09
C ASP A 104 4.73 -0.94 -12.04
N ASP A 105 5.96 -1.21 -12.50
CA ASP A 105 6.70 -0.30 -13.35
C ASP A 105 5.99 -0.03 -14.68
N GLY A 106 5.36 -1.05 -15.28
CA GLY A 106 4.65 -0.94 -16.57
C GLY A 106 3.36 -0.13 -16.48
N LEU A 107 2.72 -0.10 -15.33
CA LEU A 107 1.45 0.61 -15.10
C LEU A 107 1.63 1.98 -14.44
N THR A 108 2.85 2.37 -14.12
CA THR A 108 3.11 3.66 -13.43
C THR A 108 2.55 4.84 -14.19
N PHE A 109 2.82 4.95 -15.49
CA PHE A 109 2.34 6.06 -16.30
C PHE A 109 0.81 6.17 -16.36
N PRO A 110 0.05 5.11 -16.73
CA PRO A 110 -1.40 5.21 -16.72
C PRO A 110 -1.98 5.45 -15.32
N MET A 111 -1.39 4.92 -14.27
CA MET A 111 -1.83 5.20 -12.90
C MET A 111 -1.60 6.68 -12.52
N MET A 112 -0.48 7.28 -12.91
CA MET A 112 -0.21 8.70 -12.69
C MET A 112 -1.19 9.59 -13.47
N ALA A 113 -1.54 9.21 -14.70
CA ALA A 113 -2.55 9.91 -15.49
C ALA A 113 -3.94 9.90 -14.83
N MET A 114 -4.21 8.91 -13.97
CA MET A 114 -5.46 8.79 -13.20
C MET A 114 -5.41 9.50 -11.85
N GLY A 115 -4.24 9.97 -11.40
CA GLY A 115 -4.08 10.68 -10.13
C GLY A 115 -3.18 9.99 -9.08
N ALA A 116 -2.52 8.88 -9.42
CA ALA A 116 -1.45 8.36 -8.59
C ALA A 116 -0.27 9.34 -8.57
N THR A 117 0.46 9.40 -7.46
CA THR A 117 1.47 10.45 -7.22
C THR A 117 2.91 9.98 -7.40
N GLY A 118 3.13 8.70 -7.64
CA GLY A 118 4.47 8.17 -7.82
C GLY A 118 4.52 6.64 -7.89
N VAL A 119 5.73 6.11 -7.73
CA VAL A 119 6.01 4.68 -7.86
C VAL A 119 6.98 4.19 -6.78
N ILE A 120 6.78 2.97 -6.33
CA ILE A 120 7.81 2.18 -5.62
C ILE A 120 8.26 1.09 -6.59
N SER A 121 9.25 1.43 -7.40
CA SER A 121 9.72 0.71 -8.58
C SER A 121 10.66 -0.44 -8.22
N VAL A 122 10.65 -1.48 -9.05
CA VAL A 122 11.68 -2.54 -9.09
C VAL A 122 12.77 -2.17 -10.08
N ALA A 123 12.41 -1.66 -11.26
CA ALA A 123 13.35 -1.29 -12.32
C ALA A 123 14.34 -0.21 -11.88
N SER A 124 13.94 0.69 -10.97
CA SER A 124 14.80 1.75 -10.44
C SER A 124 16.04 1.24 -9.70
N ASN A 125 16.05 -0.02 -9.24
CA ASN A 125 17.25 -0.63 -8.65
C ASN A 125 18.34 -0.95 -9.68
N VAL A 126 17.96 -1.09 -10.96
CA VAL A 126 18.88 -1.45 -12.06
C VAL A 126 19.17 -0.23 -12.95
N VAL A 127 18.13 0.55 -13.24
CA VAL A 127 18.21 1.70 -14.17
C VAL A 127 17.60 2.97 -13.54
N PRO A 128 18.16 3.47 -12.43
CA PRO A 128 17.54 4.57 -11.67
C PRO A 128 17.38 5.85 -12.50
N ARG A 129 18.33 6.16 -13.39
CA ARG A 129 18.26 7.35 -14.25
C ARG A 129 17.07 7.32 -15.21
N LEU A 130 16.75 6.15 -15.80
CA LEU A 130 15.60 6.01 -16.69
C LEU A 130 14.29 6.06 -15.91
N SER A 131 14.25 5.51 -14.71
CA SER A 131 13.06 5.58 -13.85
C SER A 131 12.72 7.02 -13.45
N LEU A 132 13.71 7.87 -13.22
CA LEU A 132 13.52 9.28 -12.83
C LEU A 132 13.10 10.20 -13.99
N ILE A 133 13.28 9.81 -15.24
CA ILE A 133 12.88 10.61 -16.41
C ILE A 133 11.35 10.85 -16.45
N HIS A 134 10.56 9.93 -15.90
CA HIS A 134 9.10 9.99 -15.90
C HIS A 134 8.50 10.63 -14.64
N ILE A 135 9.32 10.99 -13.68
CA ILE A 135 8.94 11.63 -12.43
C ILE A 135 9.37 13.11 -12.42
#